data_6a4093d6a94f777b610bc4fab65116f7
#
_entry.id   6a4093d6a94f777b610bc4fab65116f7
#
_cell.length_a   1.000
_cell.length_b   1.000
_cell.length_c   1.000
_cell.angle_alpha   90.00
_cell.angle_beta   90.00
_cell.angle_gamma   90.00
#
_symmetry.space_group_name_H-M   'P 1'
#
loop_
_entity.id
_entity.type
_entity.pdbx_description
1 polymer ?
#
loop_
_entity_poly.entity_id
_entity_poly.type
_entity_poly.pdbx_seq_one_letter_code
_entity_poly.pdbx_strand_id
1 'polypeptide(L)'
;MPNEESKVTFGKSITEQGAEGEKGDKQESLEELKELGKTTISNPRGNIHCLTIIGQIEGHIILPPQNKTTKYEHVIPQLVAIEENEEIDGLMLILNTVGGDVEAGLAIAEMISSLSKPTVSLVLGGGHSIGVPMAVSTNYSFIAPSATMTIHPIRLNGMVIGIPQTYEYFDKMQERVVQFVSKNSSITKERFRELMLKTGELANDVGTVLFGEEAVRNGLICEVGGLSNALNKLYELIGLNRNNEFQVQKCIQGSELQ
;
A
#
# COMPACT_ATOMS: atom_id res chain seq x y z
N MET A 1 34.46 54.60 47.76
CA MET A 1 33.70 53.37 47.93
C MET A 1 32.53 53.41 46.94
N PRO A 2 32.53 52.69 45.89
CA PRO A 2 31.38 52.58 44.95
C PRO A 2 30.63 51.27 45.22
N ASN A 3 29.31 51.37 45.11
CA ASN A 3 28.31 50.29 45.17
C ASN A 3 28.47 49.22 44.11
N GLU A 4 28.40 47.97 44.50
CA GLU A 4 28.20 46.83 43.60
C GLU A 4 26.70 46.68 43.29
N GLU A 5 26.33 46.89 42.05
CA GLU A 5 25.01 46.50 41.52
C GLU A 5 25.04 45.04 41.11
N SER A 6 24.28 44.21 41.83
CA SER A 6 24.03 42.80 41.45
C SER A 6 23.04 42.73 40.28
N LYS A 7 23.55 42.31 39.13
CA LYS A 7 22.69 41.93 37.96
C LYS A 7 22.02 40.60 38.24
N VAL A 8 20.72 40.61 38.44
CA VAL A 8 19.87 39.42 38.42
C VAL A 8 19.62 39.05 36.97
N THR A 9 20.17 37.93 36.51
CA THR A 9 19.84 37.31 35.23
C THR A 9 18.54 36.54 35.37
N PHE A 10 17.46 37.00 34.70
CA PHE A 10 16.22 36.25 34.58
C PHE A 10 16.47 35.03 33.64
N GLY A 11 16.26 33.83 34.16
CA GLY A 11 16.29 32.61 33.38
C GLY A 11 15.17 32.60 32.33
N LYS A 12 15.51 32.19 31.11
CA LYS A 12 14.53 31.96 30.04
C LYS A 12 13.52 30.91 30.50
N SER A 13 12.25 31.19 30.27
CA SER A 13 11.14 30.34 30.69
C SER A 13 11.13 29.01 29.92
N ILE A 14 10.83 27.93 30.64
CA ILE A 14 10.72 26.55 30.13
C ILE A 14 9.68 26.41 29.00
N THR A 15 8.82 27.40 28.81
CA THR A 15 7.78 27.43 27.77
C THR A 15 8.28 27.75 26.33
N GLU A 16 9.43 28.37 26.17
CA GLU A 16 9.96 28.71 24.86
C GLU A 16 10.71 27.53 24.20
N GLN A 17 11.34 26.66 25.01
CA GLN A 17 12.04 25.49 24.47
C GLN A 17 11.09 24.39 23.97
N GLY A 18 9.90 24.21 24.56
CA GLY A 18 8.88 23.29 24.09
C GLY A 18 8.24 23.72 22.78
N ALA A 19 8.07 25.03 22.56
CA ALA A 19 7.43 25.55 21.32
C ALA A 19 8.38 25.55 20.10
N GLU A 20 9.69 25.59 20.30
CA GLU A 20 10.67 25.49 19.22
C GLU A 20 10.86 24.03 18.76
N GLY A 21 10.83 23.04 19.68
CA GLY A 21 10.87 21.62 19.34
C GLY A 21 9.64 21.17 18.53
N GLU A 22 8.44 21.50 18.98
CA GLU A 22 7.20 21.17 18.25
C GLU A 22 7.09 21.81 16.86
N LYS A 23 7.69 22.98 16.65
CA LYS A 23 7.74 23.62 15.33
C LYS A 23 8.75 22.95 14.39
N GLY A 24 9.89 22.50 14.91
CA GLY A 24 10.89 21.74 14.16
C GLY A 24 10.34 20.43 13.66
N ASP A 25 9.75 19.61 14.53
CA ASP A 25 9.18 18.32 14.19
C ASP A 25 8.02 18.42 13.18
N LYS A 26 7.17 19.46 13.31
CA LYS A 26 6.08 19.70 12.34
C LYS A 26 6.59 20.14 10.97
N GLN A 27 7.69 20.87 10.91
CA GLN A 27 8.27 21.34 9.65
C GLN A 27 9.01 20.21 8.93
N GLU A 28 9.73 19.37 9.66
CA GLU A 28 10.42 18.19 9.13
C GLU A 28 9.41 17.15 8.59
N SER A 29 8.32 16.86 9.32
CA SER A 29 7.24 15.98 8.85
C SER A 29 6.52 16.52 7.61
N LEU A 30 6.41 17.86 7.45
CA LEU A 30 5.80 18.48 6.28
C LEU A 30 6.71 18.40 5.05
N GLU A 31 8.02 18.46 5.23
CA GLU A 31 9.00 18.28 4.14
C GLU A 31 9.05 16.82 3.68
N GLU A 32 9.07 15.86 4.60
CA GLU A 32 8.95 14.43 4.28
C GLU A 32 7.65 14.11 3.52
N LEU A 33 6.52 14.71 3.90
CA LEU A 33 5.25 14.56 3.21
C LEU A 33 5.32 15.08 1.76
N LYS A 34 5.99 16.22 1.55
CA LYS A 34 6.14 16.82 0.22
C LYS A 34 7.06 16.02 -0.68
N GLU A 35 8.15 15.49 -0.15
CA GLU A 35 9.17 14.78 -0.94
C GLU A 35 8.83 13.31 -1.16
N LEU A 36 8.34 12.62 -0.16
CA LEU A 36 8.19 11.16 -0.14
C LEU A 36 6.74 10.69 -0.18
N GLY A 37 5.76 11.59 0.01
CA GLY A 37 4.34 11.24 0.04
C GLY A 37 3.97 10.28 1.18
N LYS A 38 4.76 10.28 2.26
CA LYS A 38 4.55 9.45 3.46
C LYS A 38 4.35 10.35 4.69
N THR A 39 3.57 9.89 5.64
CA THR A 39 3.42 10.56 6.92
C THR A 39 2.96 9.61 8.01
N THR A 40 3.42 9.84 9.22
CA THR A 40 2.88 9.20 10.42
C THR A 40 1.90 10.16 11.09
N ILE A 41 0.68 9.70 11.30
CA ILE A 41 -0.40 10.48 11.90
C ILE A 41 -0.65 9.95 13.31
N SER A 42 -0.43 10.81 14.30
CA SER A 42 -0.72 10.50 15.70
C SER A 42 -2.16 10.86 16.06
N ASN A 43 -2.88 9.92 16.64
CA ASN A 43 -4.28 10.06 17.05
C ASN A 43 -4.51 9.27 18.35
N PRO A 44 -5.39 9.71 19.27
CA PRO A 44 -5.71 8.92 20.47
C PRO A 44 -6.18 7.49 20.20
N ARG A 45 -6.71 7.20 19.01
CA ARG A 45 -7.11 5.85 18.58
C ARG A 45 -5.93 4.97 18.15
N GLY A 46 -4.78 5.57 17.82
CA GLY A 46 -3.57 4.88 17.36
C GLY A 46 -2.74 5.75 16.41
N ASN A 47 -1.47 5.42 16.31
CA ASN A 47 -0.53 6.05 15.38
C ASN A 47 -0.50 5.23 14.09
N ILE A 48 -0.87 5.82 12.99
CA ILE A 48 -0.87 5.16 11.68
C ILE A 48 0.20 5.74 10.77
N HIS A 49 0.88 4.86 10.05
CA HIS A 49 1.75 5.26 8.95
C HIS A 49 0.98 5.20 7.64
N CYS A 50 1.04 6.28 6.85
CA CYS A 50 0.43 6.34 5.53
C CYS A 50 1.51 6.17 4.47
N LEU A 51 1.45 5.08 3.72
CA LEU A 51 2.33 4.76 2.60
C LEU A 51 1.55 4.90 1.29
N THR A 52 2.11 5.63 0.34
CA THR A 52 1.48 5.85 -0.98
C THR A 52 2.23 5.14 -2.09
N ILE A 53 1.52 4.42 -2.95
CA ILE A 53 2.03 3.83 -4.19
C ILE A 53 1.38 4.56 -5.36
N ILE A 54 2.13 5.48 -5.95
CA ILE A 54 1.62 6.39 -6.99
C ILE A 54 2.47 6.32 -8.25
N GLY A 55 1.82 6.25 -9.40
CA GLY A 55 2.48 6.18 -10.70
C GLY A 55 2.94 4.78 -11.05
N GLN A 56 4.01 4.65 -11.82
CA GLN A 56 4.56 3.36 -12.25
C GLN A 56 5.46 2.76 -11.17
N ILE A 57 5.37 1.44 -10.94
CA ILE A 57 6.27 0.73 -10.04
C ILE A 57 7.58 0.49 -10.75
N GLU A 58 8.63 1.14 -10.22
CA GLU A 58 9.99 1.04 -10.71
C GLU A 58 10.72 -0.09 -9.97
N GLY A 59 11.28 -1.01 -10.75
CA GLY A 59 12.06 -2.15 -10.26
C GLY A 59 13.55 -1.98 -10.52
N HIS A 60 14.17 -2.99 -11.16
CA HIS A 60 15.61 -2.98 -11.43
C HIS A 60 16.03 -2.06 -12.58
N ILE A 61 15.09 -1.60 -13.40
CA ILE A 61 15.35 -0.66 -14.49
C ILE A 61 14.91 0.73 -14.04
N ILE A 62 15.86 1.68 -14.08
CA ILE A 62 15.58 3.08 -13.77
C ILE A 62 14.78 3.69 -14.91
N LEU A 63 13.61 4.23 -14.57
CA LEU A 63 12.74 4.91 -15.54
C LEU A 63 13.19 6.37 -15.77
N PRO A 64 12.81 6.96 -16.92
CA PRO A 64 13.10 8.36 -17.19
C PRO A 64 12.57 9.30 -16.08
N PRO A 65 13.33 10.34 -15.69
CA PRO A 65 13.00 11.18 -14.53
C PRO A 65 11.70 11.97 -14.66
N GLN A 66 11.17 12.11 -15.87
CA GLN A 66 9.86 12.72 -16.12
C GLN A 66 8.69 11.77 -15.79
N ASN A 67 8.93 10.48 -15.61
CA ASN A 67 7.90 9.54 -15.22
C ASN A 67 7.58 9.69 -13.73
N LYS A 68 6.29 9.65 -13.38
CA LYS A 68 5.88 9.52 -11.99
C LYS A 68 6.04 8.06 -11.58
N THR A 69 6.94 7.79 -10.64
CA THR A 69 7.25 6.42 -10.20
C THR A 69 7.20 6.25 -8.70
N THR A 70 6.95 5.02 -8.27
CA THR A 70 7.22 4.53 -6.91
C THR A 70 8.37 3.53 -7.01
N LYS A 71 9.47 3.83 -6.33
CA LYS A 71 10.69 3.01 -6.33
C LYS A 71 10.62 1.96 -5.23
N TYR A 72 10.71 0.68 -5.60
CA TYR A 72 10.59 -0.40 -4.64
C TYR A 72 11.69 -0.40 -3.58
N GLU A 73 12.92 0.00 -3.95
CA GLU A 73 14.06 0.13 -3.02
C GLU A 73 13.86 1.23 -1.96
N HIS A 74 12.91 2.16 -2.18
CA HIS A 74 12.52 3.14 -1.17
C HIS A 74 11.36 2.64 -0.29
N VAL A 75 10.51 1.75 -0.82
CA VAL A 75 9.36 1.19 -0.11
C VAL A 75 9.78 0.09 0.86
N ILE A 76 10.67 -0.82 0.44
CA ILE A 76 11.11 -1.97 1.25
C ILE A 76 11.68 -1.56 2.61
N PRO A 77 12.65 -0.62 2.72
CA PRO A 77 13.16 -0.19 4.02
C PRO A 77 12.10 0.48 4.90
N GLN A 78 11.13 1.18 4.29
CA GLN A 78 10.03 1.79 5.05
C GLN A 78 9.12 0.72 5.68
N LEU A 79 8.83 -0.37 4.97
CA LEU A 79 8.03 -1.47 5.51
C LEU A 79 8.75 -2.16 6.69
N VAL A 80 10.07 -2.33 6.62
CA VAL A 80 10.89 -2.82 7.73
C VAL A 80 10.81 -1.85 8.92
N ALA A 81 10.98 -0.55 8.67
CA ALA A 81 10.90 0.46 9.73
C ALA A 81 9.50 0.53 10.37
N ILE A 82 8.43 0.33 9.60
CA ILE A 82 7.06 0.26 10.11
C ILE A 82 6.89 -0.96 11.02
N GLU A 83 7.40 -2.12 10.63
CA GLU A 83 7.29 -3.35 11.43
C GLU A 83 8.01 -3.21 12.77
N GLU A 84 9.23 -2.69 12.77
CA GLU A 84 10.08 -2.58 13.96
C GLU A 84 9.74 -1.40 14.88
N ASN A 85 9.04 -0.37 14.40
CA ASN A 85 8.73 0.81 15.20
C ASN A 85 7.51 0.58 16.09
N GLU A 86 7.73 0.43 17.40
CA GLU A 86 6.68 0.22 18.41
C GLU A 86 5.66 1.38 18.50
N GLU A 87 6.02 2.58 18.05
CA GLU A 87 5.12 3.73 18.05
C GLU A 87 4.10 3.69 16.90
N ILE A 88 4.29 2.85 15.87
CA ILE A 88 3.36 2.70 14.76
C ILE A 88 2.42 1.52 15.03
N ASP A 89 1.14 1.81 15.14
CA ASP A 89 0.09 0.82 15.42
C ASP A 89 -0.50 0.16 14.16
N GLY A 90 -0.39 0.80 13.00
CA GLY A 90 -0.95 0.25 11.76
C GLY A 90 -0.53 0.99 10.50
N LEU A 91 -0.79 0.35 9.35
CA LEU A 91 -0.44 0.85 8.02
C LEU A 91 -1.69 1.15 7.19
N MET A 92 -1.78 2.40 6.69
CA MET A 92 -2.68 2.79 5.63
C MET A 92 -1.93 2.80 4.30
N LEU A 93 -2.31 1.93 3.37
CA LEU A 93 -1.75 1.86 2.02
C LEU A 93 -2.68 2.55 1.02
N ILE A 94 -2.23 3.62 0.38
CA ILE A 94 -3.00 4.33 -0.64
C ILE A 94 -2.41 4.04 -2.02
N LEU A 95 -3.28 3.61 -2.95
CA LEU A 95 -2.89 3.17 -4.28
C LEU A 95 -3.52 4.05 -5.37
N ASN A 96 -2.67 4.55 -6.26
CA ASN A 96 -3.05 5.12 -7.55
C ASN A 96 -1.94 4.82 -8.56
N THR A 97 -1.89 3.57 -9.03
CA THR A 97 -0.80 3.05 -9.85
C THR A 97 -1.30 2.41 -11.15
N VAL A 98 -0.51 2.58 -12.18
CA VAL A 98 -0.68 1.89 -13.48
C VAL A 98 -0.05 0.49 -13.49
N GLY A 99 0.56 0.07 -12.38
CA GLY A 99 1.39 -1.13 -12.32
C GLY A 99 2.85 -0.84 -12.68
N GLY A 100 3.59 -1.84 -13.12
CA GLY A 100 5.01 -1.71 -13.47
C GLY A 100 5.77 -3.02 -13.37
N ASP A 101 6.95 -3.00 -12.74
CA ASP A 101 7.79 -4.18 -12.56
C ASP A 101 7.12 -5.23 -11.68
N VAL A 102 7.00 -6.45 -12.21
CA VAL A 102 6.25 -7.54 -11.57
C VAL A 102 6.96 -8.05 -10.31
N GLU A 103 8.29 -8.22 -10.36
CA GLU A 103 9.05 -8.71 -9.21
C GLU A 103 9.06 -7.69 -8.08
N ALA A 104 9.26 -6.41 -8.41
CA ALA A 104 9.22 -5.33 -7.43
C ALA A 104 7.84 -5.22 -6.76
N GLY A 105 6.77 -5.28 -7.56
CA GLY A 105 5.41 -5.21 -7.03
C GLY A 105 5.02 -6.40 -6.18
N LEU A 106 5.43 -7.63 -6.56
CA LEU A 106 5.22 -8.82 -5.73
C LEU A 106 6.04 -8.76 -4.43
N ALA A 107 7.29 -8.28 -4.48
CA ALA A 107 8.10 -8.11 -3.28
C ALA A 107 7.44 -7.16 -2.27
N ILE A 108 6.94 -6.01 -2.72
CA ILE A 108 6.18 -5.08 -1.88
C ILE A 108 4.92 -5.75 -1.32
N ALA A 109 4.15 -6.45 -2.16
CA ALA A 109 2.92 -7.11 -1.74
C ALA A 109 3.16 -8.22 -0.70
N GLU A 110 4.19 -9.04 -0.87
CA GLU A 110 4.58 -10.07 0.11
C GLU A 110 5.01 -9.45 1.44
N MET A 111 5.80 -8.38 1.42
CA MET A 111 6.18 -7.69 2.66
C MET A 111 4.97 -7.12 3.39
N ILE A 112 4.05 -6.42 2.70
CA ILE A 112 2.84 -5.89 3.32
C ILE A 112 1.99 -7.02 3.90
N SER A 113 1.85 -8.14 3.17
CA SER A 113 1.04 -9.27 3.62
C SER A 113 1.62 -10.01 4.82
N SER A 114 2.91 -9.82 5.11
CA SER A 114 3.63 -10.44 6.24
C SER A 114 3.77 -9.53 7.47
N LEU A 115 3.35 -8.27 7.39
CA LEU A 115 3.37 -7.36 8.55
C LEU A 115 2.50 -7.92 9.69
N SER A 116 3.01 -7.84 10.91
CA SER A 116 2.28 -8.22 12.11
C SER A 116 1.24 -7.17 12.54
N LYS A 117 1.40 -5.95 12.07
CA LYS A 117 0.54 -4.80 12.38
C LYS A 117 -0.70 -4.76 11.49
N PRO A 118 -1.83 -4.23 11.99
CA PRO A 118 -3.02 -3.98 11.19
C PRO A 118 -2.75 -3.15 9.93
N THR A 119 -3.27 -3.60 8.81
CA THR A 119 -3.08 -2.95 7.51
C THR A 119 -4.40 -2.77 6.76
N VAL A 120 -4.59 -1.61 6.15
CA VAL A 120 -5.75 -1.35 5.26
C VAL A 120 -5.26 -0.70 3.98
N SER A 121 -5.78 -1.15 2.84
CA SER A 121 -5.53 -0.51 1.53
C SER A 121 -6.73 0.29 1.06
N LEU A 122 -6.45 1.34 0.29
CA LEU A 122 -7.44 2.16 -0.40
C LEU A 122 -6.98 2.42 -1.84
N VAL A 123 -7.71 1.87 -2.80
CA VAL A 123 -7.53 2.19 -4.22
C VAL A 123 -8.34 3.44 -4.55
N LEU A 124 -7.66 4.55 -4.90
CA LEU A 124 -8.30 5.85 -5.16
C LEU A 124 -8.58 6.12 -6.64
N GLY A 125 -7.63 5.87 -7.52
CA GLY A 125 -7.79 6.10 -8.96
C GLY A 125 -7.62 4.82 -9.73
N GLY A 126 -6.41 4.26 -9.71
CA GLY A 126 -6.06 3.02 -10.38
C GLY A 126 -5.32 2.04 -9.47
N GLY A 127 -5.70 0.77 -9.52
CA GLY A 127 -4.96 -0.35 -8.94
C GLY A 127 -4.65 -1.38 -10.02
N HIS A 128 -3.90 -0.95 -11.06
CA HIS A 128 -3.78 -1.71 -12.30
C HIS A 128 -2.62 -2.71 -12.29
N SER A 129 -2.78 -3.82 -13.01
CA SER A 129 -1.70 -4.78 -13.26
C SER A 129 -1.10 -5.32 -11.95
N ILE A 130 0.20 -5.14 -11.70
CA ILE A 130 0.85 -5.56 -10.46
C ILE A 130 0.42 -4.70 -9.24
N GLY A 131 -0.37 -3.65 -9.43
CA GLY A 131 -1.09 -2.94 -8.37
C GLY A 131 -2.18 -3.79 -7.72
N VAL A 132 -2.73 -4.79 -8.43
CA VAL A 132 -3.76 -5.69 -7.91
C VAL A 132 -3.26 -6.51 -6.73
N PRO A 133 -2.13 -7.25 -6.80
CA PRO A 133 -1.55 -7.91 -5.63
C PRO A 133 -1.32 -6.99 -4.44
N MET A 134 -0.82 -5.77 -4.65
CA MET A 134 -0.62 -4.81 -3.56
C MET A 134 -1.93 -4.38 -2.91
N ALA A 135 -2.99 -4.18 -3.70
CA ALA A 135 -4.29 -3.80 -3.16
C ALA A 135 -4.88 -4.87 -2.22
N VAL A 136 -4.66 -6.16 -2.53
CA VAL A 136 -5.17 -7.29 -1.74
C VAL A 136 -4.20 -7.80 -0.68
N SER A 137 -3.01 -7.22 -0.56
CA SER A 137 -1.98 -7.66 0.40
C SER A 137 -2.30 -7.33 1.85
N THR A 138 -3.17 -6.34 2.09
CA THR A 138 -3.54 -5.85 3.42
C THR A 138 -4.62 -6.72 4.10
N ASN A 139 -4.85 -6.50 5.41
CA ASN A 139 -5.90 -7.22 6.14
C ASN A 139 -7.31 -6.84 5.66
N TYR A 140 -7.51 -5.60 5.23
CA TYR A 140 -8.77 -5.14 4.66
C TYR A 140 -8.53 -4.17 3.51
N SER A 141 -9.33 -4.24 2.46
CA SER A 141 -9.14 -3.44 1.26
C SER A 141 -10.40 -2.65 0.87
N PHE A 142 -10.20 -1.39 0.51
CA PHE A 142 -11.23 -0.52 -0.03
C PHE A 142 -10.89 -0.07 -1.44
N ILE A 143 -11.93 0.20 -2.21
CA ILE A 143 -11.83 0.85 -3.52
C ILE A 143 -12.83 2.02 -3.59
N ALA A 144 -12.37 3.18 -4.06
CA ALA A 144 -13.27 4.31 -4.28
C ALA A 144 -14.28 4.00 -5.40
N PRO A 145 -15.52 4.53 -5.35
CA PRO A 145 -16.57 4.20 -6.33
C PRO A 145 -16.16 4.42 -7.80
N SER A 146 -15.36 5.45 -8.07
CA SER A 146 -14.87 5.80 -9.41
C SER A 146 -13.51 5.17 -9.76
N ALA A 147 -12.87 4.47 -8.82
CA ALA A 147 -11.59 3.84 -9.07
C ALA A 147 -11.74 2.56 -9.88
N THR A 148 -10.66 2.19 -10.56
CA THR A 148 -10.65 1.03 -11.46
C THR A 148 -9.46 0.12 -11.18
N MET A 149 -9.62 -1.15 -11.49
CA MET A 149 -8.57 -2.16 -11.46
C MET A 149 -8.50 -2.88 -12.79
N THR A 150 -7.33 -2.90 -13.41
CA THR A 150 -7.11 -3.64 -14.66
C THR A 150 -6.34 -4.91 -14.37
N ILE A 151 -6.95 -6.04 -14.73
CA ILE A 151 -6.38 -7.38 -14.65
C ILE A 151 -6.00 -7.81 -16.06
N HIS A 152 -4.75 -8.17 -16.30
CA HIS A 152 -4.26 -8.65 -17.59
C HIS A 152 -3.08 -9.61 -17.41
N PRO A 153 -2.75 -10.44 -18.44
CA PRO A 153 -1.56 -11.30 -18.40
C PRO A 153 -0.27 -10.49 -18.26
N ILE A 154 0.78 -11.14 -17.76
CA ILE A 154 2.13 -10.54 -17.76
C ILE A 154 2.54 -10.26 -19.21
N ARG A 155 3.06 -9.05 -19.44
CA ARG A 155 3.55 -8.59 -20.73
C ARG A 155 5.06 -8.62 -20.77
N LEU A 156 5.60 -9.07 -21.90
CA LEU A 156 7.03 -8.98 -22.19
C LEU A 156 7.25 -7.92 -23.26
N ASN A 157 8.20 -7.03 -23.00
CA ASN A 157 8.71 -6.12 -24.00
C ASN A 157 10.22 -6.34 -24.14
N GLY A 158 10.69 -6.82 -25.28
CA GLY A 158 12.11 -7.09 -25.52
C GLY A 158 12.37 -8.26 -26.44
N MET A 159 13.67 -8.65 -26.55
CA MET A 159 14.11 -9.80 -27.33
C MET A 159 13.82 -11.10 -26.59
N VAL A 160 13.25 -12.08 -27.29
CA VAL A 160 12.98 -13.42 -26.76
C VAL A 160 14.06 -14.38 -27.28
N ILE A 161 14.80 -15.01 -26.38
CA ILE A 161 15.76 -16.06 -26.68
C ILE A 161 15.27 -17.35 -26.01
N GLY A 162 15.09 -18.43 -26.80
CA GLY A 162 14.58 -19.69 -26.26
C GLY A 162 13.08 -19.64 -25.97
N ILE A 163 12.26 -19.72 -27.02
CA ILE A 163 10.80 -19.56 -26.93
C ILE A 163 10.14 -20.47 -25.88
N PRO A 164 10.43 -21.80 -25.83
CA PRO A 164 9.80 -22.67 -24.81
C PRO A 164 10.16 -22.27 -23.38
N GLN A 165 11.43 -21.99 -23.10
CA GLN A 165 11.91 -21.61 -21.77
C GLN A 165 11.34 -20.26 -21.34
N THR A 166 11.22 -19.32 -22.26
CA THR A 166 10.61 -18.02 -22.00
C THR A 166 9.13 -18.17 -21.67
N TYR A 167 8.40 -19.00 -22.41
CA TYR A 167 7.00 -19.29 -22.13
C TYR A 167 6.82 -19.91 -20.74
N GLU A 168 7.58 -20.97 -20.42
CA GLU A 168 7.52 -21.61 -19.09
C GLU A 168 7.84 -20.64 -17.95
N TYR A 169 8.81 -19.74 -18.16
CA TYR A 169 9.16 -18.73 -17.16
C TYR A 169 7.99 -17.77 -16.90
N PHE A 170 7.39 -17.20 -17.96
CA PHE A 170 6.27 -16.28 -17.82
C PHE A 170 5.01 -16.95 -17.30
N ASP A 171 4.76 -18.20 -17.65
CA ASP A 171 3.65 -18.99 -17.08
C ASP A 171 3.81 -19.15 -15.55
N LYS A 172 5.01 -19.50 -15.08
CA LYS A 172 5.33 -19.58 -13.66
C LYS A 172 5.18 -18.23 -12.96
N MET A 173 5.62 -17.14 -13.59
CA MET A 173 5.47 -15.80 -13.04
C MET A 173 4.00 -15.41 -12.91
N GLN A 174 3.21 -15.67 -13.92
CA GLN A 174 1.77 -15.42 -13.91
C GLN A 174 1.06 -16.23 -12.85
N GLU A 175 1.44 -17.51 -12.69
CA GLU A 175 0.88 -18.37 -11.64
C GLU A 175 1.19 -17.84 -10.24
N ARG A 176 2.38 -17.28 -9.99
CA ARG A 176 2.70 -16.61 -8.71
C ARG A 176 1.72 -15.48 -8.40
N VAL A 177 1.41 -14.63 -9.41
CA VAL A 177 0.43 -13.54 -9.25
C VAL A 177 -0.96 -14.11 -8.94
N VAL A 178 -1.42 -15.12 -9.70
CA VAL A 178 -2.71 -15.77 -9.49
C VAL A 178 -2.81 -16.35 -8.08
N GLN A 179 -1.79 -17.07 -7.63
CA GLN A 179 -1.74 -17.67 -6.30
C GLN A 179 -1.76 -16.61 -5.20
N PHE A 180 -0.96 -15.56 -5.35
CA PHE A 180 -0.92 -14.48 -4.36
C PHE A 180 -2.28 -13.81 -4.22
N VAL A 181 -2.90 -13.42 -5.34
CA VAL A 181 -4.21 -12.73 -5.33
C VAL A 181 -5.30 -13.62 -4.74
N SER A 182 -5.39 -14.88 -5.16
CA SER A 182 -6.42 -15.80 -4.64
C SER A 182 -6.22 -16.18 -3.17
N LYS A 183 -4.98 -16.17 -2.66
CA LYS A 183 -4.70 -16.39 -1.25
C LYS A 183 -5.08 -15.19 -0.38
N ASN A 184 -5.02 -13.99 -0.92
CA ASN A 184 -5.18 -12.74 -0.19
C ASN A 184 -6.52 -12.02 -0.44
N SER A 185 -7.45 -12.65 -1.16
CA SER A 185 -8.79 -12.13 -1.44
C SER A 185 -9.80 -13.27 -1.55
N SER A 186 -11.08 -12.97 -1.76
CA SER A 186 -12.14 -13.97 -1.93
C SER A 186 -12.31 -14.46 -3.36
N ILE A 187 -11.56 -13.89 -4.32
CA ILE A 187 -11.63 -14.32 -5.73
C ILE A 187 -11.00 -15.69 -5.92
N THR A 188 -11.69 -16.58 -6.66
CA THR A 188 -11.09 -17.89 -7.00
C THR A 188 -10.00 -17.74 -8.06
N LYS A 189 -9.06 -18.70 -8.11
CA LYS A 189 -8.01 -18.74 -9.15
C LYS A 189 -8.61 -18.79 -10.55
N GLU A 190 -9.66 -19.58 -10.72
CA GLU A 190 -10.37 -19.75 -12.00
C GLU A 190 -10.98 -18.42 -12.44
N ARG A 191 -11.70 -17.74 -11.53
CA ARG A 191 -12.31 -16.44 -11.84
C ARG A 191 -11.28 -15.38 -12.14
N PHE A 192 -10.18 -15.33 -11.40
CA PHE A 192 -9.10 -14.39 -11.66
C PHE A 192 -8.45 -14.62 -13.02
N ARG A 193 -8.22 -15.91 -13.42
CA ARG A 193 -7.72 -16.25 -14.76
C ARG A 193 -8.71 -15.92 -15.87
N GLU A 194 -10.01 -16.14 -15.68
CA GLU A 194 -11.03 -15.72 -16.65
C GLU A 194 -10.97 -14.22 -16.93
N LEU A 195 -10.93 -13.40 -15.86
CA LEU A 195 -10.80 -11.94 -15.99
C LEU A 195 -9.48 -11.53 -16.65
N MET A 196 -8.40 -12.22 -16.33
CA MET A 196 -7.06 -11.97 -16.87
C MET A 196 -6.99 -12.27 -18.39
N LEU A 197 -7.66 -13.33 -18.85
CA LEU A 197 -7.58 -13.80 -20.21
C LEU A 197 -8.76 -13.36 -21.09
N LYS A 198 -9.66 -12.53 -20.57
CA LYS A 198 -10.82 -12.04 -21.30
C LYS A 198 -10.39 -11.19 -22.49
N THR A 199 -11.00 -11.43 -23.65
CA THR A 199 -10.76 -10.70 -24.89
C THR A 199 -11.93 -9.75 -25.18
N GLY A 200 -11.64 -8.64 -25.88
CA GLY A 200 -12.65 -7.71 -26.38
C GLY A 200 -13.09 -6.59 -25.41
N GLU A 201 -12.57 -6.55 -24.18
CA GLU A 201 -12.79 -5.43 -23.26
C GLU A 201 -11.72 -4.36 -23.36
N LEU A 202 -10.46 -4.77 -23.42
CA LEU A 202 -9.36 -3.84 -23.62
C LEU A 202 -9.14 -3.61 -25.12
N ALA A 203 -9.10 -2.36 -25.52
CA ALA A 203 -8.79 -2.01 -26.91
C ALA A 203 -7.40 -2.53 -27.27
N ASN A 204 -7.35 -3.47 -28.22
CA ASN A 204 -6.14 -4.12 -28.73
C ASN A 204 -5.34 -4.95 -27.72
N ASP A 205 -5.96 -5.44 -26.65
CA ASP A 205 -5.27 -6.23 -25.63
C ASP A 205 -6.20 -7.26 -24.94
N VAL A 206 -5.61 -8.08 -24.10
CA VAL A 206 -6.29 -9.11 -23.30
C VAL A 206 -6.36 -8.66 -21.85
N GLY A 207 -7.51 -8.84 -21.20
CA GLY A 207 -7.74 -8.50 -19.80
C GLY A 207 -9.09 -7.84 -19.55
N THR A 208 -9.31 -7.43 -18.33
CA THR A 208 -10.56 -6.83 -17.85
C THR A 208 -10.29 -5.58 -17.04
N VAL A 209 -11.13 -4.57 -17.19
CA VAL A 209 -11.19 -3.41 -16.29
C VAL A 209 -12.40 -3.59 -15.36
N LEU A 210 -12.16 -3.61 -14.06
CA LEU A 210 -13.19 -3.64 -13.03
C LEU A 210 -13.34 -2.27 -12.40
N PHE A 211 -14.55 -1.75 -12.35
CA PHE A 211 -14.90 -0.58 -11.54
C PHE A 211 -15.12 -0.97 -10.09
N GLY A 212 -15.17 0.00 -9.17
CA GLY A 212 -15.20 -0.24 -7.73
C GLY A 212 -16.14 -1.35 -7.28
N GLU A 213 -17.43 -1.27 -7.64
CA GLU A 213 -18.41 -2.31 -7.28
C GLU A 213 -18.15 -3.67 -7.94
N GLU A 214 -17.60 -3.68 -9.14
CA GLU A 214 -17.26 -4.93 -9.84
C GLU A 214 -16.09 -5.64 -9.20
N ALA A 215 -15.08 -4.88 -8.72
CA ALA A 215 -13.97 -5.43 -7.97
C ALA A 215 -14.45 -6.13 -6.69
N VAL A 216 -15.43 -5.54 -5.99
CA VAL A 216 -16.04 -6.14 -4.80
C VAL A 216 -16.89 -7.36 -5.16
N ARG A 217 -17.77 -7.27 -6.17
CA ARG A 217 -18.62 -8.40 -6.61
C ARG A 217 -17.81 -9.62 -7.07
N ASN A 218 -16.62 -9.40 -7.63
CA ASN A 218 -15.72 -10.49 -8.01
C ASN A 218 -14.88 -11.02 -6.84
N GLY A 219 -15.04 -10.49 -5.63
CA GLY A 219 -14.30 -10.92 -4.45
C GLY A 219 -12.84 -10.47 -4.43
N LEU A 220 -12.46 -9.49 -5.27
CA LEU A 220 -11.11 -8.98 -5.32
C LEU A 220 -10.82 -7.98 -4.20
N ILE A 221 -11.74 -7.05 -3.96
CA ILE A 221 -11.67 -6.03 -2.91
C ILE A 221 -12.80 -6.25 -1.91
N CYS A 222 -12.57 -5.91 -0.63
CA CYS A 222 -13.54 -6.15 0.44
C CYS A 222 -14.77 -5.25 0.32
N GLU A 223 -14.58 -3.95 0.07
CA GLU A 223 -15.67 -2.98 0.16
C GLU A 223 -15.43 -1.75 -0.73
N VAL A 224 -16.52 -1.17 -1.24
CA VAL A 224 -16.47 0.15 -1.86
C VAL A 224 -16.51 1.20 -0.76
N GLY A 225 -15.51 2.09 -0.72
CA GLY A 225 -15.44 3.13 0.30
C GLY A 225 -14.35 4.15 0.03
N GLY A 226 -14.42 5.26 0.75
CA GLY A 226 -13.43 6.34 0.69
C GLY A 226 -12.48 6.33 1.90
N LEU A 227 -11.72 7.42 2.02
CA LEU A 227 -10.71 7.59 3.07
C LEU A 227 -11.28 7.41 4.48
N SER A 228 -12.46 7.96 4.76
CA SER A 228 -13.08 7.84 6.09
C SER A 228 -13.42 6.39 6.45
N ASN A 229 -13.91 5.60 5.49
CA ASN A 229 -14.20 4.18 5.69
C ASN A 229 -12.90 3.41 5.98
N ALA A 230 -11.86 3.64 5.18
CA ALA A 230 -10.58 2.97 5.34
C ALA A 230 -9.90 3.32 6.69
N LEU A 231 -9.91 4.60 7.09
CA LEU A 231 -9.37 5.02 8.39
C LEU A 231 -10.14 4.41 9.56
N ASN A 232 -11.48 4.41 9.51
CA ASN A 232 -12.29 3.84 10.58
C ASN A 232 -12.03 2.35 10.73
N LYS A 233 -11.92 1.61 9.61
CA LYS A 233 -11.59 0.18 9.62
C LYS A 233 -10.19 -0.07 10.18
N LEU A 234 -9.20 0.73 9.81
CA LEU A 234 -7.86 0.60 10.35
C LEU A 234 -7.82 0.80 11.87
N TYR A 235 -8.51 1.82 12.39
CA TYR A 235 -8.59 2.05 13.82
C TYR A 235 -9.38 0.95 14.56
N GLU A 236 -10.39 0.36 13.92
CA GLU A 236 -11.08 -0.84 14.45
C GLU A 236 -10.08 -2.00 14.61
N LEU A 237 -9.31 -2.31 13.57
CA LEU A 237 -8.32 -3.37 13.60
C LEU A 237 -7.21 -3.12 14.63
N ILE A 238 -6.75 -1.87 14.77
CA ILE A 238 -5.78 -1.47 15.81
C ILE A 238 -6.35 -1.72 17.20
N GLY A 239 -7.63 -1.39 17.45
CA GLY A 239 -8.31 -1.68 18.70
C GLY A 239 -8.34 -3.17 19.04
N LEU A 240 -8.67 -4.02 18.06
CA LEU A 240 -8.63 -5.48 18.20
C LEU A 240 -7.22 -5.99 18.48
N ASN A 241 -6.21 -5.44 17.81
CA ASN A 241 -4.80 -5.83 18.02
C ASN A 241 -4.35 -5.52 19.47
N ARG A 242 -4.66 -4.33 19.97
CA ARG A 242 -4.34 -3.94 21.35
C ARG A 242 -5.01 -4.81 22.41
N ASN A 243 -6.15 -5.40 22.09
CA ASN A 243 -6.89 -6.31 22.96
C ASN A 243 -6.45 -7.78 22.82
N ASN A 244 -5.45 -8.11 21.99
CA ASN A 244 -5.06 -9.47 21.58
C ASN A 244 -6.18 -10.28 20.91
N GLU A 245 -7.17 -9.59 20.34
CA GLU A 245 -8.28 -10.19 19.59
C GLU A 245 -8.02 -10.17 18.08
N PHE A 246 -6.96 -9.50 17.65
CA PHE A 246 -6.58 -9.40 16.24
C PHE A 246 -6.03 -10.74 15.76
N GLN A 247 -6.81 -11.41 14.95
CA GLN A 247 -6.32 -12.49 14.11
C GLN A 247 -6.09 -11.89 12.72
N VAL A 248 -4.97 -12.25 12.08
CA VAL A 248 -4.68 -11.84 10.68
C VAL A 248 -5.77 -12.42 9.78
N GLN A 249 -6.96 -11.83 9.84
CA GLN A 249 -8.08 -12.16 8.97
C GLN A 249 -7.98 -11.26 7.74
N LYS A 250 -7.69 -11.90 6.62
CA LYS A 250 -7.91 -11.27 5.32
C LYS A 250 -9.39 -11.34 4.99
N CYS A 251 -9.87 -10.44 4.15
CA CYS A 251 -11.27 -10.35 3.71
C CYS A 251 -11.70 -11.59 2.88
N ILE A 252 -11.50 -12.76 3.42
CA ILE A 252 -11.99 -14.01 2.86
C ILE A 252 -13.40 -14.17 3.42
N GLN A 253 -14.43 -13.84 2.63
CA GLN A 253 -15.80 -14.16 2.99
C GLN A 253 -15.85 -15.66 3.24
N GLY A 254 -16.31 -16.02 4.46
CA GLY A 254 -16.32 -17.40 4.90
C GLY A 254 -16.96 -18.32 3.87
N SER A 255 -16.14 -19.18 3.27
CA SER A 255 -16.62 -20.45 2.81
C SER A 255 -16.99 -21.22 4.09
N GLU A 256 -18.27 -21.40 4.31
CA GLU A 256 -18.82 -22.29 5.30
C GLU A 256 -17.99 -23.58 5.34
N LEU A 257 -17.48 -23.87 6.53
CA LEU A 257 -16.95 -25.18 6.86
C LEU A 257 -18.06 -26.21 6.57
N GLN A 258 -17.93 -26.95 5.49
CA GLN A 258 -18.57 -28.23 5.29
C GLN A 258 -17.52 -29.34 5.29
#